data_48515429038a49645b6add9f74c5f498
#
_entry.id   48515429038a49645b6add9f74c5f498
#
_cell.length_a   1.000
_cell.length_b   1.000
_cell.length_c   1.000
_cell.angle_alpha   90.00
_cell.angle_beta   90.00
_cell.angle_gamma   90.00
#
_symmetry.space_group_name_H-M   'P 1'
#
loop_
_entity.id
_entity.type
_entity.pdbx_description
1 polymer ?
#
loop_
_entity_poly.entity_id
_entity_poly.type
_entity_poly.pdbx_seq_one_letter_code
_entity_poly.pdbx_strand_id
1 'polypeptide(L)'
;SIHSETRKYEVVVVGGGLAGVCAAIASARKGARTAIIQNRSMFGGNASSEIRMHIVGANSHGAKKNLGETGILLEILLANKRRNPYASFPVFDSVIWEKVHFQENLESFLNTNMDDVILEGKKIKAVVCHQNSTETEYTIYGDIFVDATGHGTLATMCGATGRMGSEGRDEFKEPDAPEEPNSDTMGNTLLFSAVDRGEPVKFVCPEWANHYTEEDLKYREHANSIASHMEGGKLTKFEEG
;
A
#
# COMPACT_ATOMS: atom_id res chain seq x y z
N SER A 1 -3.35 19.90 26.07
CA SER A 1 -4.62 19.11 26.10
C SER A 1 -4.91 18.68 24.69
N ILE A 2 -5.20 17.40 24.50
CA ILE A 2 -5.65 16.85 23.21
C ILE A 2 -6.95 17.57 22.81
N HIS A 3 -7.00 18.01 21.56
CA HIS A 3 -8.20 18.59 20.99
C HIS A 3 -9.10 17.47 20.49
N SER A 4 -10.41 17.49 20.77
CA SER A 4 -11.32 16.44 20.36
C SER A 4 -12.35 17.00 19.35
N GLU A 5 -12.51 16.32 18.23
CA GLU A 5 -13.43 16.70 17.17
C GLU A 5 -14.32 15.53 16.73
N THR A 6 -15.54 15.86 16.36
CA THR A 6 -16.48 14.90 15.79
C THR A 6 -16.78 15.24 14.34
N ARG A 7 -16.75 14.22 13.48
CA ARG A 7 -17.05 14.32 12.04
C ARG A 7 -18.09 13.27 11.66
N LYS A 8 -18.85 13.54 10.59
CA LYS A 8 -19.84 12.60 10.08
C LYS A 8 -19.83 12.56 8.57
N TYR A 9 -19.76 11.34 8.01
CA TYR A 9 -19.79 11.06 6.58
C TYR A 9 -20.76 9.94 6.26
N GLU A 10 -21.08 9.77 4.99
CA GLU A 10 -21.85 8.61 4.51
C GLU A 10 -20.90 7.41 4.33
N VAL A 11 -19.70 7.65 3.83
CA VAL A 11 -18.66 6.61 3.64
C VAL A 11 -17.36 7.01 4.32
N VAL A 12 -16.80 6.11 5.10
CA VAL A 12 -15.50 6.27 5.77
C VAL A 12 -14.57 5.18 5.28
N VAL A 13 -13.50 5.58 4.60
CA VAL A 13 -12.46 4.69 4.10
C VAL A 13 -11.26 4.74 5.04
N VAL A 14 -10.93 3.63 5.66
CA VAL A 14 -9.79 3.50 6.56
C VAL A 14 -8.64 2.84 5.81
N GLY A 15 -7.56 3.60 5.62
CA GLY A 15 -6.40 3.22 4.86
C GLY A 15 -6.33 3.94 3.50
N GLY A 16 -5.24 4.70 3.31
CA GLY A 16 -4.99 5.53 2.13
C GLY A 16 -4.01 4.90 1.14
N GLY A 17 -3.88 3.57 1.11
CA GLY A 17 -3.25 2.86 0.01
C GLY A 17 -4.03 3.04 -1.29
N LEU A 18 -3.53 2.55 -2.43
CA LEU A 18 -4.21 2.76 -3.72
C LEU A 18 -5.63 2.20 -3.75
N ALA A 19 -5.90 1.08 -3.07
CA ALA A 19 -7.25 0.53 -2.97
C ALA A 19 -8.20 1.50 -2.25
N GLY A 20 -7.78 2.05 -1.10
CA GLY A 20 -8.56 3.04 -0.35
C GLY A 20 -8.73 4.34 -1.12
N VAL A 21 -7.69 4.82 -1.80
CA VAL A 21 -7.77 6.01 -2.67
C VAL A 21 -8.81 5.82 -3.77
N CYS A 22 -8.76 4.69 -4.47
CA CYS A 22 -9.74 4.39 -5.52
C CYS A 22 -11.16 4.27 -4.98
N ALA A 23 -11.34 3.61 -3.83
CA ALA A 23 -12.63 3.47 -3.17
C ALA A 23 -13.21 4.83 -2.75
N ALA A 24 -12.39 5.68 -2.11
CA ALA A 24 -12.80 7.00 -1.66
C ALA A 24 -13.20 7.93 -2.83
N ILE A 25 -12.37 7.97 -3.89
CA ILE A 25 -12.66 8.76 -5.08
C ILE A 25 -13.95 8.25 -5.77
N ALA A 26 -14.12 6.93 -5.89
CA ALA A 26 -15.31 6.36 -6.50
C ALA A 26 -16.58 6.70 -5.71
N SER A 27 -16.52 6.59 -4.40
CA SER A 27 -17.62 6.95 -3.50
C SER A 27 -18.00 8.43 -3.62
N ALA A 28 -17.00 9.32 -3.54
CA ALA A 28 -17.21 10.76 -3.64
C ALA A 28 -17.80 11.18 -5.00
N ARG A 29 -17.33 10.58 -6.09
CA ARG A 29 -17.85 10.81 -7.45
C ARG A 29 -19.31 10.37 -7.62
N LYS A 30 -19.77 9.43 -6.80
CA LYS A 30 -21.19 9.03 -6.75
C LYS A 30 -22.04 9.93 -5.88
N GLY A 31 -21.46 10.99 -5.32
CA GLY A 31 -22.16 12.00 -4.53
C GLY A 31 -22.16 11.77 -3.02
N ALA A 32 -21.59 10.67 -2.54
CA ALA A 32 -21.51 10.41 -1.12
C ALA A 32 -20.46 11.32 -0.45
N ARG A 33 -20.80 11.91 0.69
CA ARG A 33 -19.82 12.60 1.54
C ARG A 33 -18.90 11.55 2.14
N THR A 34 -17.64 11.59 1.70
CA THR A 34 -16.68 10.53 1.97
C THR A 34 -15.49 11.08 2.77
N ALA A 35 -15.03 10.32 3.75
CA ALA A 35 -13.75 10.54 4.43
C ALA A 35 -12.75 9.45 4.01
N ILE A 36 -11.47 9.83 3.88
CA ILE A 36 -10.37 8.89 3.78
C ILE A 36 -9.34 9.17 4.88
N ILE A 37 -9.01 8.13 5.64
CA ILE A 37 -8.11 8.21 6.79
C ILE A 37 -6.82 7.47 6.45
N GLN A 38 -5.68 8.12 6.65
CA GLN A 38 -4.36 7.56 6.38
C GLN A 38 -3.40 7.88 7.51
N ASN A 39 -2.78 6.88 8.08
CA ASN A 39 -1.84 7.02 9.19
C ASN A 39 -0.46 7.57 8.78
N ARG A 40 -0.22 7.72 7.48
CA ARG A 40 1.03 8.27 6.91
C ARG A 40 0.80 9.67 6.37
N SER A 41 1.89 10.36 6.06
CA SER A 41 1.86 11.72 5.51
C SER A 41 1.54 11.79 4.01
N MET A 42 1.46 10.64 3.33
CA MET A 42 1.11 10.54 1.91
C MET A 42 0.14 9.38 1.66
N PHE A 43 -0.57 9.48 0.55
CA PHE A 43 -1.38 8.40 0.00
C PHE A 43 -0.54 7.47 -0.89
N GLY A 44 -1.07 6.29 -1.18
CA GLY A 44 -0.47 5.31 -2.09
C GLY A 44 0.01 4.02 -1.43
N GLY A 45 0.19 4.01 -0.11
CA GLY A 45 0.64 2.82 0.61
C GLY A 45 1.98 2.29 0.08
N ASN A 46 2.04 1.02 -0.31
CA ASN A 46 3.25 0.42 -0.86
C ASN A 46 3.76 1.08 -2.14
N ALA A 47 2.89 1.74 -2.92
CA ALA A 47 3.28 2.44 -4.14
C ALA A 47 3.81 3.87 -3.87
N SER A 48 3.71 4.36 -2.65
CA SER A 48 4.24 5.68 -2.25
C SER A 48 5.76 5.70 -2.20
N SER A 49 6.31 6.90 -2.03
CA SER A 49 7.75 7.10 -1.85
C SER A 49 8.33 6.40 -0.61
N GLU A 50 7.49 6.00 0.34
CA GLU A 50 7.93 5.30 1.55
C GLU A 50 8.42 3.88 1.27
N ILE A 51 7.69 3.12 0.44
CA ILE A 51 8.01 1.71 0.13
C ILE A 51 8.53 1.57 -1.30
N ARG A 52 8.07 2.42 -2.22
CA ARG A 52 8.50 2.47 -3.63
C ARG A 52 8.21 1.20 -4.42
N MET A 53 7.15 0.46 -4.03
CA MET A 53 6.74 -0.71 -4.79
C MET A 53 5.99 -0.26 -6.04
N HIS A 54 6.43 -0.74 -7.19
CA HIS A 54 5.75 -0.46 -8.44
C HIS A 54 4.41 -1.19 -8.53
N ILE A 55 3.47 -0.60 -9.25
CA ILE A 55 2.15 -1.17 -9.45
C ILE A 55 2.24 -2.25 -10.52
N VAL A 56 1.93 -3.48 -10.14
CA VAL A 56 1.87 -4.66 -11.01
C VAL A 56 0.52 -5.35 -10.87
N GLY A 57 0.27 -6.34 -11.69
CA GLY A 57 -0.96 -7.12 -11.68
C GLY A 57 -1.42 -7.40 -13.09
N ALA A 58 -2.53 -6.83 -13.52
CA ALA A 58 -3.12 -7.07 -14.83
C ALA A 58 -2.27 -6.64 -16.04
N ASN A 59 -1.10 -6.08 -15.85
CA ASN A 59 -0.21 -5.59 -16.91
C ASN A 59 0.95 -6.51 -17.26
N SER A 60 1.08 -7.68 -16.63
CA SER A 60 2.24 -8.58 -16.74
C SER A 60 2.02 -9.69 -17.78
N HIS A 61 1.78 -9.34 -19.03
CA HIS A 61 1.22 -10.30 -19.98
C HIS A 61 2.06 -10.55 -21.23
N GLY A 62 3.34 -10.31 -21.19
CA GLY A 62 4.26 -10.58 -22.29
C GLY A 62 3.83 -9.84 -23.58
N ALA A 63 3.53 -10.60 -24.62
CA ALA A 63 3.19 -10.05 -25.95
C ALA A 63 1.78 -9.45 -26.06
N LYS A 64 0.93 -9.60 -25.07
CA LYS A 64 -0.45 -9.07 -25.14
C LYS A 64 -0.46 -7.59 -24.79
N LYS A 65 -0.61 -6.77 -25.82
CA LYS A 65 -0.81 -5.31 -25.65
C LYS A 65 -2.20 -5.03 -25.07
N ASN A 66 -2.33 -3.91 -24.38
CA ASN A 66 -3.59 -3.37 -23.84
C ASN A 66 -4.21 -4.17 -22.68
N LEU A 67 -3.49 -5.09 -22.05
CA LEU A 67 -3.87 -5.61 -20.75
C LEU A 67 -3.32 -4.69 -19.66
N GLY A 68 -4.17 -4.23 -18.80
CA GLY A 68 -3.82 -3.31 -17.73
C GLY A 68 -5.02 -2.94 -16.88
N GLU A 69 -4.76 -2.34 -15.75
CA GLU A 69 -5.79 -1.76 -14.91
C GLU A 69 -6.51 -0.61 -15.64
N THR A 70 -7.78 -0.44 -15.32
CA THR A 70 -8.63 0.61 -15.89
C THR A 70 -9.16 1.53 -14.77
N GLY A 71 -10.11 2.41 -15.12
CA GLY A 71 -10.81 3.25 -14.16
C GLY A 71 -9.91 4.27 -13.46
N ILE A 72 -10.15 4.49 -12.19
CA ILE A 72 -9.46 5.52 -11.38
C ILE A 72 -7.96 5.26 -11.29
N LEU A 73 -7.54 4.01 -11.16
CA LEU A 73 -6.12 3.67 -11.14
C LEU A 73 -5.44 4.08 -12.45
N LEU A 74 -6.05 3.80 -13.60
CA LEU A 74 -5.51 4.24 -14.90
C LEU A 74 -5.44 5.76 -15.00
N GLU A 75 -6.43 6.49 -14.50
CA GLU A 75 -6.39 7.96 -14.46
C GLU A 75 -5.17 8.47 -13.67
N ILE A 76 -4.88 7.86 -12.51
CA ILE A 76 -3.71 8.20 -11.68
C ILE A 76 -2.43 7.90 -12.45
N LEU A 77 -2.32 6.73 -13.06
CA LEU A 77 -1.14 6.32 -13.82
C LEU A 77 -0.89 7.23 -15.05
N LEU A 78 -1.94 7.60 -15.78
CA LEU A 78 -1.82 8.51 -16.92
C LEU A 78 -1.43 9.93 -16.48
N ALA A 79 -1.99 10.43 -15.37
CA ALA A 79 -1.59 11.70 -14.79
C ALA A 79 -0.12 11.70 -14.36
N ASN A 80 0.32 10.60 -13.72
CA ASN A 80 1.71 10.39 -13.36
C ASN A 80 2.62 10.38 -14.59
N LYS A 81 2.30 9.58 -15.60
CA LYS A 81 3.10 9.49 -16.84
C LYS A 81 3.26 10.84 -17.52
N ARG A 82 2.22 11.69 -17.51
CA ARG A 82 2.25 13.02 -18.11
C ARG A 82 3.15 14.00 -17.35
N ARG A 83 3.18 13.90 -16.02
CA ARG A 83 3.78 14.93 -15.14
C ARG A 83 5.12 14.50 -14.53
N ASN A 84 5.45 13.24 -14.62
CA ASN A 84 6.59 12.62 -13.95
C ASN A 84 7.53 11.91 -14.95
N PRO A 85 8.23 12.63 -15.82
CA PRO A 85 9.08 12.05 -16.85
C PRO A 85 10.28 11.28 -16.28
N TYR A 86 10.66 11.57 -15.04
CA TYR A 86 11.80 10.92 -14.36
C TYR A 86 11.40 9.79 -13.42
N ALA A 87 10.14 9.36 -13.44
CA ALA A 87 9.61 8.31 -12.57
C ALA A 87 9.91 8.52 -11.07
N SER A 88 9.91 9.77 -10.61
CA SER A 88 10.15 10.13 -9.22
C SER A 88 8.97 9.72 -8.33
N PHE A 89 9.22 8.96 -7.28
CA PHE A 89 8.17 8.57 -6.32
C PHE A 89 7.56 9.76 -5.56
N PRO A 90 8.31 10.77 -5.10
CA PRO A 90 7.71 11.97 -4.50
C PRO A 90 6.77 12.74 -5.43
N VAL A 91 7.07 12.77 -6.74
CA VAL A 91 6.16 13.36 -7.73
C VAL A 91 4.90 12.50 -7.87
N PHE A 92 5.03 11.17 -7.82
CA PHE A 92 3.88 10.28 -7.84
C PHE A 92 3.00 10.47 -6.59
N ASP A 93 3.58 10.61 -5.40
CA ASP A 93 2.83 10.95 -4.18
C ASP A 93 2.00 12.23 -4.37
N SER A 94 2.60 13.25 -4.98
CA SER A 94 1.90 14.51 -5.27
C SER A 94 0.73 14.32 -6.24
N VAL A 95 0.88 13.44 -7.24
CA VAL A 95 -0.19 13.12 -8.20
C VAL A 95 -1.36 12.44 -7.48
N ILE A 96 -1.08 11.48 -6.59
CA ILE A 96 -2.12 10.79 -5.81
C ILE A 96 -2.80 11.79 -4.86
N TRP A 97 -2.00 12.60 -4.15
CA TRP A 97 -2.52 13.61 -3.24
C TRP A 97 -3.48 14.57 -3.94
N GLU A 98 -3.12 15.11 -5.12
CA GLU A 98 -3.98 16.00 -5.88
C GLU A 98 -5.32 15.33 -6.27
N LYS A 99 -5.29 14.06 -6.66
CA LYS A 99 -6.50 13.31 -7.02
C LYS A 99 -7.46 13.15 -5.84
N VAL A 100 -6.93 13.05 -4.63
CA VAL A 100 -7.73 12.98 -3.41
C VAL A 100 -8.16 14.39 -2.97
N HIS A 101 -7.22 15.32 -2.87
CA HIS A 101 -7.42 16.63 -2.28
C HIS A 101 -8.43 17.49 -3.06
N PHE A 102 -8.37 17.43 -4.39
CA PHE A 102 -9.29 18.21 -5.24
C PHE A 102 -10.56 17.45 -5.64
N GLN A 103 -10.76 16.24 -5.10
CA GLN A 103 -12.01 15.52 -5.34
C GLN A 103 -13.15 16.11 -4.51
N GLU A 104 -14.19 16.59 -5.17
CA GLU A 104 -15.42 17.04 -4.50
C GLU A 104 -16.02 15.90 -3.66
N ASN A 105 -16.69 16.24 -2.55
CA ASN A 105 -17.28 15.34 -1.58
C ASN A 105 -16.29 14.38 -0.88
N LEU A 106 -14.99 14.64 -0.94
CA LEU A 106 -13.95 13.84 -0.30
C LEU A 106 -13.13 14.71 0.67
N GLU A 107 -13.13 14.35 1.93
CA GLU A 107 -12.25 14.93 2.96
C GLU A 107 -11.17 13.93 3.35
N SER A 108 -9.94 14.39 3.48
CA SER A 108 -8.78 13.55 3.75
C SER A 108 -8.14 13.86 5.09
N PHE A 109 -7.80 12.80 5.83
CA PHE A 109 -7.14 12.84 7.12
C PHE A 109 -5.78 12.12 7.01
N LEU A 110 -4.72 12.88 6.73
CA LEU A 110 -3.34 12.37 6.75
C LEU A 110 -2.75 12.41 8.16
N ASN A 111 -1.70 11.63 8.40
CA ASN A 111 -1.06 11.49 9.72
C ASN A 111 -2.07 11.11 10.82
N THR A 112 -3.13 10.42 10.44
CA THR A 112 -4.27 10.10 11.30
C THR A 112 -4.38 8.59 11.44
N ASN A 113 -4.08 8.08 12.62
CA ASN A 113 -4.17 6.66 12.93
C ASN A 113 -5.56 6.33 13.48
N MET A 114 -6.13 5.22 13.03
CA MET A 114 -7.34 4.66 13.65
C MET A 114 -6.91 3.83 14.87
N ASP A 115 -7.34 4.23 16.05
CA ASP A 115 -6.96 3.60 17.30
C ASP A 115 -8.06 2.72 17.88
N ASP A 116 -9.33 3.03 17.61
CA ASP A 116 -10.47 2.29 18.15
C ASP A 116 -11.70 2.37 17.22
N VAL A 117 -12.69 1.53 17.49
CA VAL A 117 -13.97 1.47 16.79
C VAL A 117 -15.14 1.53 17.77
N ILE A 118 -16.18 2.27 17.43
CA ILE A 118 -17.44 2.32 18.18
C ILE A 118 -18.44 1.43 17.48
N LEU A 119 -18.88 0.39 18.17
CA LEU A 119 -19.86 -0.58 17.69
C LEU A 119 -21.22 -0.42 18.36
N GLU A 120 -22.28 -0.65 17.60
CA GLU A 120 -23.62 -0.89 18.11
C GLU A 120 -24.05 -2.30 17.66
N GLY A 121 -23.95 -3.25 18.56
CA GLY A 121 -24.05 -4.68 18.21
C GLY A 121 -22.94 -5.08 17.24
N LYS A 122 -23.33 -5.49 16.02
CA LYS A 122 -22.37 -5.82 14.94
C LYS A 122 -22.16 -4.70 13.92
N LYS A 123 -22.77 -3.54 14.13
CA LYS A 123 -22.68 -2.41 13.20
C LYS A 123 -21.63 -1.42 13.68
N ILE A 124 -20.71 -1.06 12.81
CA ILE A 124 -19.75 0.03 13.06
C ILE A 124 -20.52 1.35 13.00
N LYS A 125 -20.35 2.19 14.02
CA LYS A 125 -20.94 3.53 14.11
C LYS A 125 -19.91 4.61 13.84
N ALA A 126 -18.71 4.44 14.38
CA ALA A 126 -17.63 5.38 14.22
C ALA A 126 -16.28 4.68 14.35
N VAL A 127 -15.25 5.36 13.90
CA VAL A 127 -13.86 5.07 14.22
C VAL A 127 -13.30 6.21 15.06
N VAL A 128 -12.46 5.88 16.04
CA VAL A 128 -11.73 6.84 16.85
C VAL A 128 -10.32 6.91 16.30
N CYS A 129 -9.88 8.11 15.97
CA CYS A 129 -8.61 8.32 15.31
C CYS A 129 -7.79 9.40 16.02
N HIS A 130 -6.48 9.25 16.03
CA HIS A 130 -5.57 10.28 16.52
C HIS A 130 -4.71 10.83 15.37
N GLN A 131 -4.74 12.17 15.22
CA GLN A 131 -3.91 12.88 14.26
C GLN A 131 -2.68 13.48 14.97
N ASN A 132 -1.53 12.88 14.71
CA ASN A 132 -0.28 13.28 15.38
C ASN A 132 0.16 14.72 15.07
N SER A 133 -0.10 15.20 13.84
CA SER A 133 0.35 16.51 13.38
C SER A 133 -0.37 17.69 14.05
N THR A 134 -1.55 17.47 14.58
CA THR A 134 -2.40 18.50 15.23
C THR A 134 -2.75 18.18 16.67
N GLU A 135 -2.31 17.03 17.19
CA GLU A 135 -2.69 16.51 18.53
C GLU A 135 -4.23 16.46 18.70
N THR A 136 -4.92 16.05 17.62
CA THR A 136 -6.39 16.00 17.59
C THR A 136 -6.89 14.56 17.60
N GLU A 137 -7.83 14.28 18.48
CA GLU A 137 -8.61 13.05 18.47
C GLU A 137 -9.89 13.29 17.68
N TYR A 138 -10.11 12.47 16.67
CA TYR A 138 -11.32 12.49 15.85
C TYR A 138 -12.21 11.30 16.17
N THR A 139 -13.50 11.55 16.42
CA THR A 139 -14.54 10.52 16.34
C THR A 139 -15.27 10.69 15.03
N ILE A 140 -15.04 9.77 14.09
CA ILE A 140 -15.54 9.85 12.72
C ILE A 140 -16.68 8.85 12.52
N TYR A 141 -17.92 9.36 12.47
CA TYR A 141 -19.13 8.59 12.24
C TYR A 141 -19.33 8.34 10.75
N GLY A 142 -19.88 7.15 10.42
CA GLY A 142 -20.20 6.78 9.05
C GLY A 142 -21.41 5.85 8.95
N ASP A 143 -22.02 5.83 7.78
CA ASP A 143 -23.07 4.85 7.46
C ASP A 143 -22.46 3.57 6.89
N ILE A 144 -21.39 3.70 6.10
CA ILE A 144 -20.61 2.61 5.50
C ILE A 144 -19.13 2.82 5.82
N PHE A 145 -18.45 1.74 6.20
CA PHE A 145 -17.02 1.72 6.44
C PHE A 145 -16.31 0.77 5.46
N VAL A 146 -15.20 1.22 4.91
CA VAL A 146 -14.36 0.44 3.99
C VAL A 146 -13.03 0.19 4.66
N ASP A 147 -12.68 -1.07 4.89
CA ASP A 147 -11.36 -1.46 5.37
C ASP A 147 -10.39 -1.57 4.19
N ALA A 148 -9.47 -0.63 4.11
CA ALA A 148 -8.37 -0.60 3.15
C ALA A 148 -7.01 -0.48 3.87
N THR A 149 -6.93 -0.98 5.11
CA THR A 149 -5.77 -0.85 5.99
C THR A 149 -4.58 -1.74 5.56
N GLY A 150 -4.77 -2.63 4.60
CA GLY A 150 -3.76 -3.58 4.15
C GLY A 150 -3.67 -4.86 5.01
N HIS A 151 -3.90 -4.75 6.30
CA HIS A 151 -3.89 -5.88 7.24
C HIS A 151 -5.28 -6.26 7.78
N GLY A 152 -6.35 -5.62 7.30
CA GLY A 152 -7.69 -5.86 7.82
C GLY A 152 -7.87 -5.37 9.27
N THR A 153 -7.20 -4.29 9.63
CA THR A 153 -7.16 -3.79 11.02
C THR A 153 -8.56 -3.40 11.50
N LEU A 154 -9.34 -2.68 10.69
CA LEU A 154 -10.71 -2.30 11.03
C LEU A 154 -11.58 -3.55 11.21
N ALA A 155 -11.51 -4.50 10.30
CA ALA A 155 -12.26 -5.75 10.37
C ALA A 155 -11.90 -6.54 11.63
N THR A 156 -10.62 -6.63 11.95
CA THR A 156 -10.13 -7.31 13.16
C THR A 156 -10.66 -6.66 14.44
N MET A 157 -10.60 -5.33 14.51
CA MET A 157 -11.14 -4.57 15.67
C MET A 157 -12.65 -4.74 15.84
N CYS A 158 -13.37 -4.98 14.74
CA CYS A 158 -14.80 -5.26 14.76
C CYS A 158 -15.16 -6.71 15.07
N GLY A 159 -14.17 -7.58 15.28
CA GLY A 159 -14.39 -9.00 15.54
C GLY A 159 -14.83 -9.80 14.31
N ALA A 160 -14.55 -9.31 13.10
CA ALA A 160 -14.76 -10.07 11.88
C ALA A 160 -13.83 -11.29 11.82
N THR A 161 -14.29 -12.38 11.20
CA THR A 161 -13.46 -13.55 10.99
C THR A 161 -12.35 -13.25 10.00
N GLY A 162 -11.10 -13.38 10.45
CA GLY A 162 -9.92 -13.23 9.62
C GLY A 162 -9.23 -14.56 9.39
N ARG A 163 -8.57 -14.70 8.24
CA ARG A 163 -7.68 -15.84 7.94
C ARG A 163 -6.36 -15.30 7.40
N MET A 164 -5.31 -16.09 7.59
CA MET A 164 -3.97 -15.82 7.07
C MET A 164 -3.46 -17.09 6.36
N GLY A 165 -2.70 -16.89 5.28
CA GLY A 165 -2.26 -17.98 4.43
C GLY A 165 -3.22 -18.27 3.28
N SER A 166 -3.19 -19.51 2.80
CA SER A 166 -4.03 -19.98 1.70
C SER A 166 -5.02 -21.01 2.17
N GLU A 167 -6.25 -20.93 1.68
CA GLU A 167 -7.25 -21.98 1.83
C GLU A 167 -6.93 -23.19 0.95
N GLY A 168 -7.42 -24.36 1.35
CA GLY A 168 -7.30 -25.57 0.56
C GLY A 168 -8.27 -25.57 -0.63
N ARG A 169 -7.86 -26.24 -1.72
CA ARG A 169 -8.62 -26.34 -2.98
C ARG A 169 -10.07 -26.78 -2.79
N ASP A 170 -10.29 -27.69 -1.87
CA ASP A 170 -11.61 -28.26 -1.66
C ASP A 170 -12.61 -27.33 -0.98
N GLU A 171 -12.14 -26.28 -0.31
CA GLU A 171 -13.02 -25.35 0.40
C GLU A 171 -13.88 -24.54 -0.57
N PHE A 172 -13.27 -23.95 -1.62
CA PHE A 172 -13.96 -23.11 -2.60
C PHE A 172 -13.91 -23.64 -4.04
N LYS A 173 -13.35 -24.86 -4.22
CA LYS A 173 -13.21 -25.51 -5.53
C LYS A 173 -12.37 -24.72 -6.53
N GLU A 174 -11.36 -24.00 -6.05
CA GLU A 174 -10.47 -23.22 -6.89
C GLU A 174 -9.30 -24.08 -7.41
N PRO A 175 -9.15 -24.23 -8.75
CA PRO A 175 -8.16 -25.15 -9.32
C PRO A 175 -6.71 -24.78 -9.01
N ASP A 176 -6.43 -23.48 -8.83
CA ASP A 176 -5.09 -22.98 -8.54
C ASP A 176 -4.74 -22.91 -7.06
N ALA A 177 -5.69 -23.20 -6.18
CA ALA A 177 -5.44 -23.29 -4.74
C ALA A 177 -4.62 -24.54 -4.38
N PRO A 178 -3.79 -24.50 -3.33
CA PRO A 178 -3.08 -25.68 -2.84
C PRO A 178 -4.04 -26.78 -2.44
N GLU A 179 -3.60 -28.05 -2.47
CA GLU A 179 -4.45 -29.18 -2.05
C GLU A 179 -4.89 -29.02 -0.61
N GLU A 180 -3.97 -28.69 0.26
CA GLU A 180 -4.22 -28.48 1.69
C GLU A 180 -4.02 -27.00 2.05
N PRO A 181 -4.77 -26.47 3.03
CA PRO A 181 -4.57 -25.11 3.51
C PRO A 181 -3.19 -24.97 4.17
N ASN A 182 -2.60 -23.78 4.04
CA ASN A 182 -1.32 -23.48 4.66
C ASN A 182 -1.33 -22.06 5.29
N SER A 183 -0.26 -21.72 6.01
CA SER A 183 -0.07 -20.42 6.64
C SER A 183 0.90 -19.51 5.88
N ASP A 184 1.22 -19.85 4.64
CA ASP A 184 2.17 -19.07 3.83
C ASP A 184 1.63 -17.69 3.51
N THR A 185 2.49 -16.69 3.65
CA THR A 185 2.19 -15.29 3.36
C THR A 185 3.20 -14.75 2.36
N MET A 186 2.89 -13.59 1.79
CA MET A 186 3.85 -12.86 0.96
C MET A 186 5.11 -12.56 1.77
N GLY A 187 6.27 -12.77 1.14
CA GLY A 187 7.55 -12.46 1.77
C GLY A 187 7.71 -10.97 2.07
N ASN A 188 8.46 -10.68 3.13
CA ASN A 188 8.85 -9.31 3.45
C ASN A 188 9.96 -8.86 2.50
N THR A 189 9.85 -7.65 1.97
CA THR A 189 10.84 -7.05 1.08
C THR A 189 11.31 -5.73 1.65
N LEU A 190 12.63 -5.56 1.68
CA LEU A 190 13.27 -4.29 1.99
C LEU A 190 13.85 -3.70 0.70
N LEU A 191 13.27 -2.62 0.21
CA LEU A 191 13.74 -1.94 -0.99
C LEU A 191 14.75 -0.84 -0.62
N PHE A 192 15.80 -0.73 -1.41
CA PHE A 192 16.78 0.35 -1.30
C PHE A 192 17.17 0.84 -2.70
N SER A 193 17.65 2.08 -2.77
CA SER A 193 18.18 2.65 -4.01
C SER A 193 19.71 2.57 -3.98
N ALA A 194 20.29 2.11 -5.07
CA ALA A 194 21.73 2.06 -5.25
C ALA A 194 22.14 2.89 -6.47
N VAL A 195 23.37 3.37 -6.46
CA VAL A 195 23.97 4.12 -7.56
C VAL A 195 25.18 3.35 -8.06
N ASP A 196 25.21 3.06 -9.36
CA ASP A 196 26.40 2.52 -10.01
C ASP A 196 27.48 3.62 -10.08
N ARG A 197 28.64 3.35 -9.48
CA ARG A 197 29.78 4.27 -9.46
C ARG A 197 30.69 4.12 -10.67
N GLY A 198 30.45 3.08 -11.51
CA GLY A 198 31.27 2.76 -12.65
C GLY A 198 32.65 2.17 -12.29
N GLU A 199 32.90 1.90 -11.01
CA GLU A 199 34.16 1.31 -10.49
C GLU A 199 33.83 0.41 -9.28
N PRO A 200 34.68 -0.61 -9.00
CA PRO A 200 34.52 -1.45 -7.82
C PRO A 200 34.65 -0.61 -6.55
N VAL A 201 33.63 -0.70 -5.67
CA VAL A 201 33.64 -0.05 -4.37
C VAL A 201 33.78 -1.09 -3.28
N LYS A 202 34.79 -0.92 -2.41
CA LYS A 202 34.97 -1.82 -1.26
C LYS A 202 33.78 -1.72 -0.34
N PHE A 203 33.13 -2.84 -0.12
CA PHE A 203 32.08 -2.95 0.92
C PHE A 203 32.76 -3.04 2.29
N VAL A 204 32.31 -2.22 3.23
CA VAL A 204 32.69 -2.28 4.63
C VAL A 204 31.45 -2.60 5.44
N CYS A 205 31.40 -3.81 5.98
CA CYS A 205 30.27 -4.23 6.81
C CYS A 205 30.22 -3.40 8.08
N PRO A 206 29.09 -2.75 8.40
CA PRO A 206 28.93 -2.04 9.67
C PRO A 206 29.04 -3.00 10.87
N GLU A 207 29.65 -2.55 11.97
CA GLU A 207 29.82 -3.38 13.17
C GLU A 207 28.51 -3.89 13.77
N TRP A 208 27.42 -3.13 13.59
CA TRP A 208 26.09 -3.50 14.07
C TRP A 208 25.34 -4.49 13.17
N ALA A 209 25.84 -4.77 11.97
CA ALA A 209 25.15 -5.67 11.04
C ALA A 209 25.40 -7.14 11.41
N ASN A 210 24.40 -7.95 11.20
CA ASN A 210 24.54 -9.39 11.32
C ASN A 210 25.43 -9.94 10.18
N HIS A 211 26.32 -10.82 10.52
CA HIS A 211 27.13 -11.55 9.54
C HIS A 211 26.50 -12.91 9.27
N TYR A 212 26.30 -13.21 8.01
CA TYR A 212 25.78 -14.50 7.57
C TYR A 212 26.80 -15.18 6.68
N THR A 213 26.92 -16.50 6.82
CA THR A 213 27.74 -17.36 5.96
C THR A 213 26.88 -18.00 4.89
N GLU A 214 27.49 -18.58 3.87
CA GLU A 214 26.76 -19.37 2.85
C GLU A 214 25.95 -20.53 3.48
N GLU A 215 26.45 -21.14 4.56
CA GLU A 215 25.73 -22.19 5.27
C GLU A 215 24.46 -21.66 5.95
N ASP A 216 24.49 -20.44 6.49
CA ASP A 216 23.30 -19.79 7.08
C ASP A 216 22.23 -19.52 6.00
N LEU A 217 22.66 -19.31 4.78
CA LEU A 217 21.82 -18.94 3.65
C LEU A 217 21.51 -20.10 2.69
N LYS A 218 21.86 -21.32 3.01
CA LYS A 218 21.76 -22.50 2.14
C LYS A 218 20.37 -22.81 1.57
N TYR A 219 19.32 -22.31 2.20
CA TYR A 219 17.93 -22.43 1.71
C TYR A 219 17.43 -21.18 0.99
N ARG A 220 18.29 -20.20 0.76
CA ARG A 220 17.96 -18.99 0.02
C ARG A 220 18.77 -18.93 -1.25
N GLU A 221 18.10 -18.99 -2.38
CA GLU A 221 18.75 -18.76 -3.65
C GLU A 221 19.18 -17.29 -3.74
N HIS A 222 20.48 -17.08 -3.91
CA HIS A 222 21.01 -15.79 -4.35
C HIS A 222 20.83 -15.70 -5.86
N ALA A 223 19.64 -15.36 -6.31
CA ALA A 223 19.47 -15.07 -7.72
C ALA A 223 20.21 -13.77 -8.05
N ASN A 224 21.27 -13.86 -8.83
CA ASN A 224 21.94 -12.72 -9.47
C ASN A 224 21.06 -12.01 -10.51
N SER A 225 19.75 -12.14 -10.44
CA SER A 225 18.81 -11.42 -11.25
C SER A 225 18.38 -10.17 -10.50
N ILE A 226 19.15 -9.12 -10.61
CA ILE A 226 18.61 -7.80 -10.40
C ILE A 226 17.61 -7.61 -11.53
N ALA A 227 16.34 -7.73 -11.24
CA ALA A 227 15.32 -7.26 -12.14
C ALA A 227 15.48 -5.74 -12.25
N SER A 228 16.28 -5.32 -13.23
CA SER A 228 16.52 -3.92 -13.47
C SER A 228 15.29 -3.29 -14.09
N HIS A 229 14.61 -2.45 -13.36
CA HIS A 229 13.79 -1.38 -13.92
C HIS A 229 14.69 -0.17 -14.22
N MET A 230 15.86 -0.40 -14.79
CA MET A 230 16.73 0.69 -15.23
C MET A 230 16.42 0.99 -16.69
N GLU A 231 15.93 2.19 -16.94
CA GLU A 231 16.05 2.81 -18.26
C GLU A 231 17.52 2.80 -18.65
N GLY A 232 17.87 2.07 -19.73
CA GLY A 232 19.22 2.01 -20.26
C GLY A 232 19.86 0.63 -20.39
N GLY A 233 19.27 -0.43 -19.88
CA GLY A 233 19.49 -1.81 -20.35
C GLY A 233 20.90 -2.38 -20.20
N LYS A 234 21.72 -2.00 -19.24
CA LYS A 234 22.93 -2.74 -18.89
C LYS A 234 22.83 -3.28 -17.46
N LEU A 235 22.66 -4.60 -17.37
CA LEU A 235 22.91 -5.36 -16.15
C LEU A 235 24.39 -5.22 -15.82
N THR A 236 24.72 -4.46 -14.78
CA THR A 236 26.02 -4.58 -14.14
C THR A 236 25.97 -5.82 -13.24
N LYS A 237 26.79 -6.80 -13.54
CA LYS A 237 27.08 -7.90 -12.62
C LYS A 237 27.79 -7.30 -11.42
N PHE A 238 27.27 -7.52 -10.23
CA PHE A 238 28.07 -7.43 -9.02
C PHE A 238 29.03 -8.61 -9.08
N GLU A 239 30.31 -8.37 -9.33
CA GLU A 239 31.34 -9.39 -9.13
C GLU A 239 31.54 -9.52 -7.63
N GLU A 240 31.51 -10.77 -7.16
CA GLU A 240 31.82 -11.13 -5.80
C GLU A 240 33.25 -10.67 -5.48
N GLY A 241 33.39 -9.84 -4.47
CA GLY A 241 34.67 -9.41 -3.91
C GLY A 241 34.80 -9.86 -2.48
#